data_6ac09f7af5c1c79944f648217c5c8b2b
#
_entry.id   6ac09f7af5c1c79944f648217c5c8b2b
#
_cell.length_a   1.000
_cell.length_b   1.000
_cell.length_c   1.000
_cell.angle_alpha   90.00
_cell.angle_beta   90.00
_cell.angle_gamma   90.00
#
_symmetry.space_group_name_H-M   'P 1'
#
loop_
_entity.id
_entity.type
_entity.pdbx_description
1 polymer ?
#
loop_
_entity_poly.entity_id
_entity_poly.type
_entity_poly.pdbx_seq_one_letter_code
_entity_poly.pdbx_strand_id
1 'polypeptide(L)'
;MIFQRAFAVFAALAVCASAWPAAAVAAPGAVQAETARPGSARVGLKRRVAVGRFTNSTPYGRLLLSPGQADPVASQAGDMLVNALVTSDHFFVFERSDLTALNAERVLSEADGQALSGVDALLLGSITQLGRRNEGKQGFLNSQRRQAVNATVEIRLVDVRTGRVFFTASGAGEATTETGEVAGFGSRAGYDSTLNDRAISVAIADAMTNIVNQLQQRAWFTDILRVSGPTVYVSGGPSQGLRAGDRFQVETPGETVVSGQSGLPITLPGSRVAQIEITGFFGDSPETEGATARVIEGELPADPTGLRVTEIRP
;
A
#
# COMPACT_ATOMS: atom_id res chain seq x y z
N MET A 1 -55.80 -31.80 -76.68
CA MET A 1 -54.47 -32.39 -77.04
C MET A 1 -53.60 -32.37 -75.84
N ILE A 2 -53.48 -33.46 -75.20
CA ILE A 2 -52.25 -34.22 -74.96
C ILE A 2 -51.55 -33.91 -73.64
N PHE A 3 -51.62 -34.94 -72.80
CA PHE A 3 -50.69 -35.53 -71.80
C PHE A 3 -50.46 -34.78 -70.47
N GLN A 4 -51.05 -35.15 -69.35
CA GLN A 4 -50.80 -36.30 -68.45
C GLN A 4 -49.30 -36.48 -68.05
N ARG A 5 -48.99 -36.22 -66.78
CA ARG A 5 -48.22 -37.17 -65.93
C ARG A 5 -48.27 -36.78 -64.45
N ALA A 6 -48.79 -37.67 -63.68
CA ALA A 6 -48.79 -37.70 -62.24
C ALA A 6 -47.37 -38.01 -61.70
N PHE A 7 -46.98 -37.43 -60.59
CA PHE A 7 -45.96 -37.98 -59.69
C PHE A 7 -46.39 -37.81 -58.26
N ALA A 8 -46.62 -38.93 -57.61
CA ALA A 8 -46.88 -39.04 -56.20
C ALA A 8 -45.58 -38.77 -55.41
N VAL A 9 -45.60 -37.96 -54.38
CA VAL A 9 -44.53 -37.84 -53.42
C VAL A 9 -45.09 -38.19 -52.04
N PHE A 10 -44.52 -39.24 -51.50
CA PHE A 10 -44.71 -39.75 -50.15
C PHE A 10 -44.35 -38.69 -49.10
N ALA A 11 -45.28 -38.40 -48.18
CA ALA A 11 -45.01 -37.61 -46.98
C ALA A 11 -44.42 -38.53 -45.90
N ALA A 12 -43.18 -38.37 -45.58
CA ALA A 12 -42.60 -38.98 -44.42
C ALA A 12 -42.70 -38.01 -43.19
N LEU A 13 -43.58 -38.42 -42.25
CA LEU A 13 -43.66 -37.75 -40.93
C LEU A 13 -42.36 -38.03 -40.13
N ALA A 14 -41.54 -37.03 -39.95
CA ALA A 14 -40.45 -37.06 -38.97
C ALA A 14 -40.97 -36.52 -37.62
N VAL A 15 -41.14 -37.42 -36.66
CA VAL A 15 -41.41 -37.08 -35.26
C VAL A 15 -40.09 -36.50 -34.67
N CYS A 16 -40.05 -35.20 -34.47
CA CYS A 16 -39.01 -34.56 -33.69
C CYS A 16 -39.32 -34.74 -32.20
N ALA A 17 -38.63 -35.65 -31.55
CA ALA A 17 -38.59 -35.72 -30.09
C ALA A 17 -37.74 -34.54 -29.57
N SER A 18 -38.41 -33.55 -29.01
CA SER A 18 -37.75 -32.43 -28.29
C SER A 18 -37.24 -32.92 -26.93
N ALA A 19 -35.94 -33.18 -26.85
CA ALA A 19 -35.27 -33.41 -25.60
C ALA A 19 -35.08 -32.03 -24.89
N TRP A 20 -35.78 -31.84 -23.79
CA TRP A 20 -35.52 -30.74 -22.88
C TRP A 20 -34.16 -30.98 -22.17
N PRO A 21 -33.25 -29.99 -22.13
CA PRO A 21 -32.06 -30.11 -21.30
C PRO A 21 -32.50 -30.00 -19.82
N ALA A 22 -32.18 -31.02 -19.03
CA ALA A 22 -32.28 -30.97 -17.59
C ALA A 22 -31.36 -29.87 -17.08
N ALA A 23 -31.90 -28.85 -16.41
CA ALA A 23 -31.15 -27.84 -15.71
C ALA A 23 -30.38 -28.52 -14.57
N ALA A 24 -29.06 -28.58 -14.70
CA ALA A 24 -28.18 -28.98 -13.62
C ALA A 24 -28.24 -27.89 -12.56
N VAL A 25 -28.79 -28.21 -11.39
CA VAL A 25 -28.72 -27.39 -10.19
C VAL A 25 -27.24 -27.34 -9.78
N ALA A 26 -26.61 -26.19 -9.94
CA ALA A 26 -25.24 -25.94 -9.46
C ALA A 26 -25.25 -25.94 -7.93
N ALA A 27 -24.51 -26.86 -7.33
CA ALA A 27 -24.23 -26.84 -5.91
C ALA A 27 -23.45 -25.57 -5.55
N PRO A 28 -23.76 -24.87 -4.43
CA PRO A 28 -23.00 -23.70 -3.98
C PRO A 28 -21.66 -24.15 -3.40
N GLY A 29 -20.57 -23.56 -3.88
CA GLY A 29 -19.32 -23.49 -3.14
C GLY A 29 -18.18 -24.42 -3.52
N ALA A 30 -17.82 -24.49 -4.79
CA ALA A 30 -16.45 -24.81 -5.15
C ALA A 30 -15.74 -23.50 -5.52
N VAL A 31 -15.01 -22.92 -4.55
CA VAL A 31 -14.01 -21.88 -4.83
C VAL A 31 -12.97 -22.55 -5.73
N GLN A 32 -12.98 -22.19 -7.00
CA GLN A 32 -11.97 -22.65 -7.95
C GLN A 32 -10.62 -22.12 -7.47
N ALA A 33 -9.75 -23.04 -7.07
CA ALA A 33 -8.34 -22.74 -6.84
C ALA A 33 -7.77 -22.25 -8.19
N GLU A 34 -7.59 -20.96 -8.31
CA GLU A 34 -6.90 -20.33 -9.43
C GLU A 34 -5.48 -20.89 -9.48
N THR A 35 -5.22 -21.76 -10.42
CA THR A 35 -3.90 -22.33 -10.66
C THR A 35 -2.94 -21.19 -11.00
N ALA A 36 -2.06 -20.88 -10.05
CA ALA A 36 -1.04 -19.86 -10.17
C ALA A 36 -0.20 -20.11 -11.44
N ARG A 37 -0.24 -19.17 -12.36
CA ARG A 37 0.64 -19.14 -13.54
C ARG A 37 2.09 -18.95 -13.05
N PRO A 38 3.03 -19.85 -13.38
CA PRO A 38 4.43 -19.62 -13.08
C PRO A 38 4.94 -18.50 -14.00
N GLY A 39 5.29 -17.34 -13.41
CA GLY A 39 5.99 -16.29 -14.16
C GLY A 39 5.56 -14.85 -13.94
N SER A 40 4.56 -14.54 -13.11
CA SER A 40 4.33 -13.15 -12.74
C SER A 40 5.40 -12.73 -11.72
N ALA A 41 6.15 -11.66 -12.02
CA ALA A 41 7.03 -11.03 -11.05
C ALA A 41 6.24 -10.81 -9.75
N ARG A 42 6.72 -11.39 -8.64
CA ARG A 42 6.05 -11.26 -7.35
C ARG A 42 6.11 -9.78 -6.98
N VAL A 43 4.98 -9.12 -6.96
CA VAL A 43 4.83 -7.89 -6.20
C VAL A 43 5.11 -8.29 -4.75
N GLY A 44 6.09 -7.66 -4.11
CA GLY A 44 6.46 -7.99 -2.73
C GLY A 44 5.24 -7.91 -1.80
N LEU A 45 5.27 -8.66 -0.72
CA LEU A 45 4.18 -8.63 0.27
C LEU A 45 3.98 -7.21 0.79
N LYS A 46 2.72 -6.75 0.82
CA LYS A 46 2.37 -5.41 1.29
C LYS A 46 2.69 -5.26 2.78
N ARG A 47 3.30 -4.13 3.12
CA ARG A 47 3.64 -3.80 4.50
C ARG A 47 2.62 -2.88 5.12
N ARG A 48 2.41 -3.04 6.40
CA ARG A 48 1.55 -2.16 7.20
C ARG A 48 2.33 -0.92 7.61
N VAL A 49 1.91 0.24 7.10
CA VAL A 49 2.55 1.51 7.41
C VAL A 49 1.53 2.51 7.93
N ALA A 50 1.93 3.36 8.85
CA ALA A 50 1.11 4.48 9.27
C ALA A 50 1.75 5.79 8.81
N VAL A 51 0.92 6.73 8.39
CA VAL A 51 1.35 8.11 8.16
C VAL A 51 1.10 8.89 9.44
N GLY A 52 2.17 9.47 9.96
CA GLY A 52 2.12 10.35 11.11
C GLY A 52 2.14 11.81 10.65
N ARG A 53 2.65 12.68 11.55
CA ARG A 53 2.67 14.11 11.28
C ARG A 53 3.53 14.47 10.07
N PHE A 54 2.98 15.32 9.21
CA PHE A 54 3.71 16.04 8.19
C PHE A 54 3.96 17.48 8.65
N THR A 55 5.13 18.04 8.38
CA THR A 55 5.52 19.39 8.83
C THR A 55 6.05 20.21 7.66
N ASN A 56 5.91 21.52 7.78
CA ASN A 56 6.53 22.47 6.86
C ASN A 56 7.68 23.19 7.59
N SER A 57 8.92 22.89 7.22
CA SER A 57 10.12 23.52 7.79
C SER A 57 10.53 24.79 7.05
N THR A 58 9.82 25.14 5.96
CA THR A 58 10.11 26.33 5.15
C THR A 58 9.48 27.59 5.75
N PRO A 59 9.96 28.78 5.43
CA PRO A 59 9.30 30.04 5.78
C PRO A 59 7.99 30.23 5.06
N TYR A 60 7.74 29.53 3.95
CA TYR A 60 6.57 29.69 3.10
C TYR A 60 5.29 29.29 3.82
N GLY A 61 4.32 30.19 3.87
CA GLY A 61 3.03 30.00 4.53
C GLY A 61 3.06 30.20 6.06
N ARG A 62 4.22 30.09 6.72
CA ARG A 62 4.33 30.21 8.20
C ARG A 62 4.10 31.61 8.72
N LEU A 63 4.43 32.64 7.93
CA LEU A 63 4.24 34.06 8.31
C LEU A 63 2.78 34.46 8.48
N LEU A 64 1.83 33.68 7.97
CA LEU A 64 0.39 33.96 8.01
C LEU A 64 -0.33 33.11 9.07
N LEU A 65 0.38 32.22 9.78
CA LEU A 65 -0.21 31.33 10.75
C LEU A 65 -0.13 31.90 12.17
N SER A 66 -1.24 31.86 12.88
CA SER A 66 -1.27 32.14 14.32
C SER A 66 -0.66 30.99 15.12
N PRO A 67 -0.08 31.23 16.30
CA PRO A 67 0.41 30.15 17.16
C PRO A 67 -0.68 29.10 17.43
N GLY A 68 -0.37 27.82 17.15
CA GLY A 68 -1.31 26.71 17.33
C GLY A 68 -2.20 26.38 16.14
N GLN A 69 -2.14 27.16 15.06
CA GLN A 69 -2.87 26.85 13.82
C GLN A 69 -2.13 25.79 12.99
N ALA A 70 -2.88 24.81 12.48
CA ALA A 70 -2.33 23.83 11.57
C ALA A 70 -1.84 24.47 10.27
N ASP A 71 -0.69 24.05 9.79
CA ASP A 71 -0.14 24.51 8.50
C ASP A 71 -0.87 23.79 7.34
N PRO A 72 -1.65 24.51 6.52
CA PRO A 72 -2.42 23.89 5.45
C PRO A 72 -1.54 23.24 4.39
N VAL A 73 -0.33 23.77 4.14
CA VAL A 73 0.60 23.19 3.17
C VAL A 73 1.15 21.85 3.68
N ALA A 74 1.43 21.78 4.98
CA ALA A 74 1.87 20.55 5.63
C ALA A 74 0.75 19.49 5.64
N SER A 75 -0.47 19.88 5.97
CA SER A 75 -1.63 18.98 5.93
C SER A 75 -1.85 18.41 4.55
N GLN A 76 -1.90 19.27 3.54
CA GLN A 76 -2.08 18.86 2.14
C GLN A 76 -0.95 17.95 1.65
N ALA A 77 0.30 18.20 2.04
CA ALA A 77 1.42 17.32 1.70
C ALA A 77 1.30 15.94 2.39
N GLY A 78 0.74 15.89 3.60
CA GLY A 78 0.39 14.64 4.27
C GLY A 78 -0.63 13.83 3.47
N ASP A 79 -1.71 14.46 3.03
CA ASP A 79 -2.74 13.83 2.20
C ASP A 79 -2.17 13.32 0.86
N MET A 80 -1.27 14.09 0.25
CA MET A 80 -0.57 13.67 -0.97
C MET A 80 0.31 12.43 -0.72
N LEU A 81 0.97 12.35 0.44
CA LEU A 81 1.76 11.17 0.82
C LEU A 81 0.87 9.95 1.02
N VAL A 82 -0.26 10.08 1.72
CA VAL A 82 -1.24 9.00 1.89
C VAL A 82 -1.70 8.49 0.52
N ASN A 83 -2.10 9.39 -0.37
CA ASN A 83 -2.53 9.04 -1.71
C ASN A 83 -1.44 8.33 -2.52
N ALA A 84 -0.18 8.79 -2.44
CA ALA A 84 0.95 8.18 -3.12
C ALA A 84 1.22 6.76 -2.60
N LEU A 85 1.15 6.54 -1.28
CA LEU A 85 1.31 5.24 -0.65
C LEU A 85 0.21 4.26 -1.08
N VAL A 86 -1.06 4.69 -1.02
CA VAL A 86 -2.21 3.86 -1.42
C VAL A 86 -2.12 3.51 -2.91
N THR A 87 -1.85 4.49 -3.77
CA THR A 87 -1.76 4.28 -5.22
C THR A 87 -0.58 3.38 -5.61
N SER A 88 0.50 3.36 -4.82
CA SER A 88 1.66 2.51 -5.09
C SER A 88 1.36 1.01 -4.98
N ASP A 89 0.30 0.63 -4.30
CA ASP A 89 -0.14 -0.75 -4.04
C ASP A 89 0.89 -1.65 -3.29
N HIS A 90 1.91 -1.03 -2.68
CA HIS A 90 2.94 -1.73 -1.91
C HIS A 90 2.68 -1.74 -0.41
N PHE A 91 1.67 -0.99 0.05
CA PHE A 91 1.41 -0.74 1.46
C PHE A 91 -0.05 -0.91 1.85
N PHE A 92 -0.26 -1.36 3.08
CA PHE A 92 -1.48 -1.08 3.85
C PHE A 92 -1.24 0.19 4.64
N VAL A 93 -1.99 1.24 4.32
CA VAL A 93 -1.80 2.56 4.90
C VAL A 93 -2.83 2.80 6.00
N PHE A 94 -2.35 3.10 7.20
CA PHE A 94 -3.16 3.48 8.34
C PHE A 94 -3.03 4.98 8.60
N GLU A 95 -4.15 5.67 8.60
CA GLU A 95 -4.20 7.09 8.95
C GLU A 95 -4.10 7.25 10.48
N ARG A 96 -3.13 8.03 10.94
CA ARG A 96 -2.96 8.33 12.37
C ARG A 96 -3.22 9.77 12.72
N SER A 97 -3.29 10.67 11.76
CA SER A 97 -3.53 12.09 11.95
C SER A 97 -4.88 12.34 12.59
N ASP A 98 -5.87 11.54 12.23
CA ASP A 98 -7.27 11.66 12.67
C ASP A 98 -7.69 10.61 13.71
N LEU A 99 -6.75 10.05 14.46
CA LEU A 99 -7.05 9.03 15.49
C LEU A 99 -8.09 9.52 16.51
N THR A 100 -8.11 10.80 16.84
CA THR A 100 -9.09 11.36 17.76
C THR A 100 -10.51 11.29 17.18
N ALA A 101 -10.67 11.62 15.89
CA ALA A 101 -11.94 11.51 15.19
C ALA A 101 -12.35 10.05 14.99
N LEU A 102 -11.41 9.18 14.60
CA LEU A 102 -11.63 7.75 14.48
C LEU A 102 -12.02 7.09 15.80
N ASN A 103 -11.37 7.48 16.91
CA ASN A 103 -11.71 6.95 18.23
C ASN A 103 -13.08 7.45 18.70
N ALA A 104 -13.46 8.69 18.40
CA ALA A 104 -14.79 9.20 18.70
C ALA A 104 -15.87 8.39 17.95
N GLU A 105 -15.65 8.10 16.67
CA GLU A 105 -16.57 7.29 15.85
C GLU A 105 -16.66 5.83 16.35
N ARG A 106 -15.55 5.24 16.77
CA ARG A 106 -15.51 3.89 17.37
C ARG A 106 -16.31 3.80 18.67
N VAL A 107 -16.21 4.82 19.53
CA VAL A 107 -17.01 4.90 20.75
C VAL A 107 -18.49 4.96 20.44
N LEU A 108 -18.88 5.69 19.39
CA LEU A 108 -20.27 5.78 18.95
C LEU A 108 -20.80 4.47 18.33
N SER A 109 -19.92 3.71 17.65
CA SER A 109 -20.29 2.45 16.98
C SER A 109 -20.14 1.20 17.87
N GLU A 110 -19.82 1.36 19.18
CA GLU A 110 -19.56 0.25 20.12
C GLU A 110 -18.52 -0.77 19.61
N ALA A 111 -17.72 -0.39 18.62
CA ALA A 111 -16.68 -1.25 18.11
C ALA A 111 -15.52 -1.34 19.10
N ASP A 112 -15.24 -2.54 19.58
CA ASP A 112 -14.08 -2.80 20.44
C ASP A 112 -12.82 -2.27 19.81
N GLY A 113 -12.27 -1.22 20.44
CA GLY A 113 -11.10 -0.49 19.96
C GLY A 113 -9.83 -1.33 20.04
N GLN A 114 -9.65 -2.30 19.14
CA GLN A 114 -8.33 -2.85 18.94
C GLN A 114 -7.43 -1.71 18.43
N ALA A 115 -6.47 -1.34 19.28
CA ALA A 115 -5.42 -0.44 18.92
C ALA A 115 -4.86 -0.82 17.55
N LEU A 116 -4.44 0.16 16.74
CA LEU A 116 -3.73 -0.04 15.48
C LEU A 116 -2.39 -0.77 15.74
N SER A 117 -2.50 -1.96 16.31
CA SER A 117 -1.41 -2.88 16.59
C SER A 117 -0.99 -3.56 15.29
N GLY A 118 0.30 -3.58 15.02
CA GLY A 118 0.83 -4.31 13.88
C GLY A 118 1.24 -3.45 12.68
N VAL A 119 1.51 -2.16 12.91
CA VAL A 119 2.16 -1.31 11.92
C VAL A 119 3.67 -1.55 11.95
N ASP A 120 4.26 -1.81 10.79
CA ASP A 120 5.69 -2.11 10.62
C ASP A 120 6.56 -0.85 10.74
N ALA A 121 6.06 0.26 10.19
CA ALA A 121 6.76 1.53 10.19
C ALA A 121 5.81 2.73 10.25
N LEU A 122 6.26 3.78 10.94
CA LEU A 122 5.61 5.09 10.94
C LEU A 122 6.39 6.03 9.99
N LEU A 123 5.68 6.64 9.05
CA LEU A 123 6.23 7.63 8.13
C LEU A 123 5.97 9.03 8.69
N LEU A 124 7.04 9.80 8.85
CA LEU A 124 7.00 11.21 9.24
C LEU A 124 7.56 12.04 8.10
N GLY A 125 6.81 13.03 7.64
CA GLY A 125 7.20 13.87 6.51
C GLY A 125 7.53 15.30 6.89
N SER A 126 8.37 15.95 6.08
CA SER A 126 8.67 17.39 6.21
C SER A 126 8.96 17.98 4.83
N ILE A 127 8.34 19.14 4.54
CA ILE A 127 8.79 19.97 3.42
C ILE A 127 9.99 20.77 3.91
N THR A 128 11.16 20.53 3.34
CA THR A 128 12.42 21.18 3.74
C THR A 128 12.78 22.35 2.85
N GLN A 129 12.32 22.33 1.60
CA GLN A 129 12.48 23.44 0.67
C GLN A 129 11.19 23.65 -0.14
N LEU A 130 10.82 24.89 -0.30
CA LEU A 130 9.75 25.32 -1.21
C LEU A 130 10.11 26.71 -1.72
N GLY A 131 10.53 26.76 -2.98
CA GLY A 131 10.99 27.98 -3.62
C GLY A 131 10.26 28.23 -4.93
N ARG A 132 9.98 29.52 -5.23
CA ARG A 132 9.38 29.96 -6.48
C ARG A 132 10.36 30.84 -7.24
N ARG A 133 10.49 30.57 -8.53
CA ARG A 133 11.27 31.38 -9.46
C ARG A 133 10.38 31.82 -10.61
N ASN A 134 10.45 33.11 -10.93
CA ASN A 134 9.78 33.70 -12.08
C ASN A 134 10.85 34.12 -13.09
N GLU A 135 10.79 33.57 -14.28
CA GLU A 135 11.66 33.92 -15.41
C GLU A 135 10.83 34.59 -16.49
N GLY A 136 11.27 35.72 -16.96
CA GLY A 136 10.62 36.45 -18.03
C GLY A 136 11.60 36.75 -19.19
N LYS A 137 11.20 36.43 -20.41
CA LYS A 137 11.88 36.91 -21.62
C LYS A 137 10.96 37.92 -22.28
N GLN A 138 11.45 39.15 -22.41
CA GLN A 138 10.77 40.23 -23.16
C GLN A 138 11.40 40.35 -24.53
N GLY A 139 10.61 40.11 -25.59
CA GLY A 139 10.94 40.45 -26.96
C GLY A 139 10.14 41.66 -27.39
N PHE A 140 10.44 42.26 -28.57
CA PHE A 140 9.81 43.47 -29.05
C PHE A 140 8.29 43.36 -29.31
N LEU A 141 7.78 42.15 -29.63
CA LEU A 141 6.36 41.87 -29.89
C LEU A 141 5.83 40.67 -29.10
N ASN A 142 6.65 40.07 -28.21
CA ASN A 142 6.28 38.88 -27.51
C ASN A 142 6.89 38.92 -26.10
N SER A 143 6.06 38.61 -25.12
CA SER A 143 6.47 38.47 -23.71
C SER A 143 6.16 37.07 -23.28
N GLN A 144 7.18 36.33 -22.78
CA GLN A 144 7.05 34.99 -22.27
C GLN A 144 7.41 35.00 -20.79
N ARG A 145 6.50 34.52 -19.95
CA ARG A 145 6.74 34.36 -18.51
C ARG A 145 6.68 32.89 -18.17
N ARG A 146 7.72 32.40 -17.52
CA ARG A 146 7.79 31.05 -16.95
C ARG A 146 7.82 31.18 -15.42
N GLN A 147 6.90 30.51 -14.79
CA GLN A 147 6.94 30.31 -13.33
C GLN A 147 7.41 28.89 -13.05
N ALA A 148 8.39 28.74 -12.17
CA ALA A 148 8.89 27.45 -11.69
C ALA A 148 8.80 27.41 -10.17
N VAL A 149 8.35 26.29 -9.65
CA VAL A 149 8.34 25.99 -8.22
C VAL A 149 9.17 24.73 -8.00
N ASN A 150 10.12 24.83 -7.08
CA ASN A 150 10.91 23.69 -6.63
C ASN A 150 10.50 23.33 -5.20
N ALA A 151 10.27 22.05 -4.95
CA ALA A 151 10.00 21.52 -3.63
C ALA A 151 11.00 20.41 -3.29
N THR A 152 11.38 20.32 -2.02
CA THR A 152 12.11 19.17 -1.47
C THR A 152 11.36 18.67 -0.26
N VAL A 153 11.14 17.36 -0.24
CA VAL A 153 10.45 16.65 0.84
C VAL A 153 11.41 15.64 1.46
N GLU A 154 11.42 15.56 2.76
CA GLU A 154 12.13 14.54 3.53
C GLU A 154 11.10 13.65 4.25
N ILE A 155 11.22 12.33 4.09
CA ILE A 155 10.35 11.34 4.73
C ILE A 155 11.23 10.42 5.56
N ARG A 156 10.91 10.30 6.86
CA ARG A 156 11.62 9.45 7.82
C ARG A 156 10.78 8.24 8.15
N LEU A 157 11.40 7.08 8.13
CA LEU A 157 10.79 5.83 8.54
C LEU A 157 11.23 5.51 9.96
N VAL A 158 10.26 5.40 10.84
CA VAL A 158 10.46 5.12 12.27
C VAL A 158 9.93 3.72 12.57
N ASP A 159 10.76 2.92 13.19
CA ASP A 159 10.36 1.62 13.73
C ASP A 159 9.45 1.83 14.94
N VAL A 160 8.21 1.35 14.88
CA VAL A 160 7.17 1.64 15.88
C VAL A 160 7.50 1.03 17.25
N ARG A 161 8.25 -0.09 17.26
CA ARG A 161 8.60 -0.79 18.51
C ARG A 161 9.75 -0.13 19.26
N THR A 162 10.75 0.37 18.52
CA THR A 162 11.96 0.94 19.10
C THR A 162 11.96 2.46 19.12
N GLY A 163 11.05 3.12 18.39
CA GLY A 163 11.05 4.56 18.18
C GLY A 163 12.24 5.07 17.35
N ARG A 164 13.07 4.18 16.79
CA ARG A 164 14.27 4.55 16.07
C ARG A 164 13.98 4.88 14.62
N VAL A 165 14.49 6.02 14.14
CA VAL A 165 14.56 6.31 12.71
C VAL A 165 15.57 5.35 12.08
N PHE A 166 15.14 4.53 11.14
CA PHE A 166 16.00 3.56 10.48
C PHE A 166 16.30 3.91 9.02
N PHE A 167 15.53 4.83 8.44
CA PHE A 167 15.74 5.30 7.08
C PHE A 167 15.19 6.71 6.89
N THR A 168 15.81 7.48 6.04
CA THR A 168 15.35 8.79 5.59
C THR A 168 15.47 8.84 4.07
N ALA A 169 14.35 9.17 3.39
CA ALA A 169 14.32 9.45 1.97
C ALA A 169 14.13 10.93 1.74
N SER A 170 14.88 11.49 0.82
CA SER A 170 14.65 12.84 0.30
C SER A 170 14.19 12.73 -1.15
N GLY A 171 13.22 13.55 -1.53
CA GLY A 171 12.76 13.67 -2.90
C GLY A 171 12.68 15.13 -3.31
N ALA A 172 13.00 15.40 -4.57
CA ALA A 172 12.94 16.71 -5.18
C ALA A 172 11.90 16.75 -6.31
N GLY A 173 11.17 17.86 -6.40
CA GLY A 173 10.16 18.07 -7.43
C GLY A 173 10.19 19.47 -7.98
N GLU A 174 9.98 19.59 -9.27
CA GLU A 174 9.82 20.87 -9.98
C GLU A 174 8.51 20.86 -10.75
N ALA A 175 7.77 21.96 -10.66
CA ALA A 175 6.60 22.23 -11.49
C ALA A 175 6.75 23.58 -12.19
N THR A 176 6.42 23.62 -13.48
CA THR A 176 6.51 24.83 -14.28
C THR A 176 5.20 25.13 -14.98
N THR A 177 4.91 26.42 -15.15
CA THR A 177 3.86 26.90 -16.05
C THR A 177 4.42 28.01 -16.93
N GLU A 178 4.03 28.00 -18.18
CA GLU A 178 4.44 29.01 -19.16
C GLU A 178 3.20 29.78 -19.65
N THR A 179 3.30 31.08 -19.65
CA THR A 179 2.27 31.97 -20.21
C THR A 179 2.93 32.89 -21.21
N GLY A 180 2.33 32.99 -22.41
CA GLY A 180 2.81 33.82 -23.47
C GLY A 180 1.77 34.90 -23.83
N GLU A 181 2.24 36.11 -24.09
CA GLU A 181 1.46 37.21 -24.65
C GLU A 181 2.11 37.61 -25.98
N VAL A 182 1.31 37.61 -27.04
CA VAL A 182 1.74 38.03 -28.39
C VAL A 182 0.89 39.23 -28.79
N ALA A 183 1.55 40.32 -29.10
CA ALA A 183 0.90 41.58 -29.58
C ALA A 183 -0.21 42.10 -28.65
N GLY A 184 -0.07 41.94 -27.34
CA GLY A 184 -1.06 42.42 -26.35
C GLY A 184 -2.24 41.47 -26.15
N PHE A 185 -2.29 40.34 -26.83
CA PHE A 185 -3.28 39.30 -26.66
C PHE A 185 -2.62 38.07 -26.01
N GLY A 186 -3.16 37.62 -24.89
CA GLY A 186 -2.65 36.46 -24.17
C GLY A 186 -3.16 36.39 -22.73
N SER A 187 -2.87 35.30 -22.06
CA SER A 187 -3.23 35.10 -20.65
C SER A 187 -2.22 35.83 -19.77
N ARG A 188 -2.69 36.75 -18.93
CA ARG A 188 -1.88 37.29 -17.84
C ARG A 188 -1.74 36.19 -16.78
N ALA A 189 -0.50 35.79 -16.54
CA ALA A 189 -0.20 34.83 -15.47
C ALA A 189 -0.59 35.44 -14.12
N GLY A 190 -1.74 35.03 -13.62
CA GLY A 190 -2.07 35.13 -12.20
C GLY A 190 -1.17 34.23 -11.36
N TYR A 191 -1.25 34.40 -10.07
CA TYR A 191 -0.63 33.46 -9.10
C TYR A 191 -1.27 32.07 -9.27
N ASP A 192 -0.48 31.09 -9.74
CA ASP A 192 -0.94 29.70 -9.85
C ASP A 192 -0.53 28.94 -8.58
N SER A 193 -1.51 28.77 -7.66
CA SER A 193 -1.30 28.03 -6.41
C SER A 193 -1.08 26.54 -6.64
N THR A 194 -1.57 26.00 -7.78
CA THR A 194 -1.47 24.57 -8.09
C THR A 194 -0.03 24.12 -8.39
N LEU A 195 0.87 25.07 -8.71
CA LEU A 195 2.28 24.75 -8.94
C LEU A 195 2.98 24.25 -7.67
N ASN A 196 2.63 24.78 -6.50
CA ASN A 196 3.20 24.31 -5.25
C ASN A 196 2.81 22.84 -5.02
N ASP A 197 1.54 22.52 -5.21
CA ASP A 197 1.00 21.18 -5.02
C ASP A 197 1.63 20.19 -5.99
N ARG A 198 1.81 20.59 -7.26
CA ARG A 198 2.49 19.78 -8.26
C ARG A 198 3.95 19.51 -7.90
N ALA A 199 4.69 20.54 -7.48
CA ALA A 199 6.09 20.39 -7.08
C ALA A 199 6.22 19.46 -5.87
N ILE A 200 5.38 19.62 -4.86
CA ILE A 200 5.34 18.77 -3.66
C ILE A 200 4.98 17.32 -4.04
N SER A 201 3.98 17.13 -4.88
CA SER A 201 3.57 15.80 -5.35
C SER A 201 4.69 15.07 -6.10
N VAL A 202 5.42 15.77 -6.97
CA VAL A 202 6.59 15.21 -7.67
C VAL A 202 7.70 14.86 -6.69
N ALA A 203 7.97 15.72 -5.71
CA ALA A 203 8.96 15.45 -4.66
C ALA A 203 8.59 14.22 -3.81
N ILE A 204 7.31 14.06 -3.46
CA ILE A 204 6.83 12.88 -2.75
C ILE A 204 7.00 11.62 -3.60
N ALA A 205 6.66 11.67 -4.89
CA ALA A 205 6.80 10.53 -5.80
C ALA A 205 8.27 10.09 -5.96
N ASP A 206 9.20 11.04 -6.00
CA ASP A 206 10.64 10.78 -6.04
C ASP A 206 11.11 10.11 -4.74
N ALA A 207 10.72 10.63 -3.57
CA ALA A 207 11.03 10.03 -2.28
C ALA A 207 10.44 8.61 -2.13
N MET A 208 9.23 8.37 -2.67
CA MET A 208 8.53 7.09 -2.61
C MET A 208 9.31 5.96 -3.26
N THR A 209 9.98 6.22 -4.38
CA THR A 209 10.81 5.21 -5.06
C THR A 209 11.88 4.66 -4.10
N ASN A 210 12.54 5.53 -3.36
CA ASN A 210 13.58 5.16 -2.39
C ASN A 210 12.98 4.41 -1.18
N ILE A 211 11.79 4.82 -0.73
CA ILE A 211 11.09 4.17 0.39
C ILE A 211 10.70 2.74 0.03
N VAL A 212 10.09 2.53 -1.14
CA VAL A 212 9.69 1.21 -1.61
C VAL A 212 10.90 0.28 -1.69
N ASN A 213 11.98 0.73 -2.33
CA ASN A 213 13.21 -0.05 -2.46
C ASN A 213 13.79 -0.43 -1.09
N GLN A 214 13.84 0.50 -0.14
CA GLN A 214 14.38 0.26 1.19
C GLN A 214 13.51 -0.71 2.00
N LEU A 215 12.20 -0.58 1.93
CA LEU A 215 11.30 -1.47 2.64
C LEU A 215 11.27 -2.88 2.03
N GLN A 216 11.42 -3.00 0.72
CA GLN A 216 11.55 -4.30 0.06
C GLN A 216 12.84 -5.04 0.45
N GLN A 217 13.91 -4.33 0.83
CA GLN A 217 15.15 -4.94 1.32
C GLN A 217 15.02 -5.55 2.72
N ARG A 218 14.00 -5.22 3.49
CA ARG A 218 13.72 -5.82 4.79
C ARG A 218 12.86 -7.07 4.62
N ALA A 219 13.12 -8.12 5.40
CA ALA A 219 12.26 -9.30 5.38
C ALA A 219 10.83 -8.90 5.80
N TRP A 220 9.84 -9.38 5.07
CA TRP A 220 8.45 -9.29 5.51
C TRP A 220 8.26 -10.21 6.71
N PHE A 221 7.43 -9.80 7.65
CA PHE A 221 7.11 -10.62 8.81
C PHE A 221 5.64 -10.46 9.22
N THR A 222 5.13 -11.48 9.89
CA THR A 222 3.82 -11.45 10.53
C THR A 222 3.82 -12.29 11.80
N ASP A 223 2.74 -12.20 12.56
CA ASP A 223 2.61 -12.91 13.83
C ASP A 223 1.81 -14.22 13.66
N ILE A 224 2.12 -15.19 14.48
CA ILE A 224 1.30 -16.41 14.61
C ILE A 224 0.17 -16.09 15.58
N LEU A 225 -1.07 -16.23 15.12
CA LEU A 225 -2.26 -16.00 15.92
C LEU A 225 -2.54 -17.19 16.85
N ARG A 226 -2.36 -18.41 16.34
CA ARG A 226 -2.63 -19.66 17.07
C ARG A 226 -1.98 -20.86 16.40
N VAL A 227 -1.61 -21.84 17.20
CA VAL A 227 -1.27 -23.18 16.74
C VAL A 227 -2.35 -24.15 17.26
N SER A 228 -2.96 -24.93 16.37
CA SER A 228 -4.00 -25.91 16.74
C SER A 228 -3.76 -27.22 16.00
N GLY A 229 -3.11 -28.16 16.69
CA GLY A 229 -2.68 -29.42 16.09
C GLY A 229 -1.76 -29.15 14.87
N PRO A 230 -2.07 -29.71 13.69
CA PRO A 230 -1.24 -29.52 12.50
C PRO A 230 -1.42 -28.15 11.81
N THR A 231 -2.41 -27.36 12.26
CA THR A 231 -2.77 -26.11 11.62
C THR A 231 -2.20 -24.92 12.38
N VAL A 232 -1.56 -24.02 11.65
CA VAL A 232 -1.01 -22.75 12.13
C VAL A 232 -1.84 -21.62 11.55
N TYR A 233 -2.33 -20.73 12.41
CA TYR A 233 -3.06 -19.53 12.01
C TYR A 233 -2.12 -18.35 12.08
N VAL A 234 -1.97 -17.64 10.96
CA VAL A 234 -1.09 -16.47 10.85
C VAL A 234 -1.89 -15.23 10.46
N SER A 235 -1.44 -14.06 10.89
CA SER A 235 -2.04 -12.79 10.50
C SER A 235 -1.68 -12.44 9.05
N GLY A 236 -2.65 -11.90 8.30
CA GLY A 236 -2.46 -11.48 6.91
C GLY A 236 -3.03 -12.47 5.90
N GLY A 237 -3.40 -11.96 4.74
CA GLY A 237 -4.15 -12.69 3.74
C GLY A 237 -3.85 -12.28 2.30
N PRO A 238 -4.75 -12.63 1.37
CA PRO A 238 -4.62 -12.32 -0.05
C PRO A 238 -4.44 -10.84 -0.36
N SER A 239 -5.08 -9.97 0.41
CA SER A 239 -4.94 -8.51 0.24
C SER A 239 -3.50 -8.03 0.47
N GLN A 240 -2.72 -8.74 1.30
CA GLN A 240 -1.29 -8.49 1.49
C GLN A 240 -0.40 -9.15 0.43
N GLY A 241 -0.99 -9.93 -0.47
CA GLY A 241 -0.27 -10.65 -1.52
C GLY A 241 0.13 -12.08 -1.16
N LEU A 242 -0.34 -12.62 -0.01
CA LEU A 242 -0.15 -14.01 0.36
C LEU A 242 -0.92 -14.93 -0.58
N ARG A 243 -0.33 -16.07 -0.93
CA ARG A 243 -0.93 -17.09 -1.80
C ARG A 243 -0.81 -18.47 -1.16
N ALA A 244 -1.78 -19.33 -1.46
CA ALA A 244 -1.66 -20.74 -1.10
C ALA A 244 -0.41 -21.34 -1.76
N GLY A 245 0.36 -22.12 -1.00
CA GLY A 245 1.64 -22.68 -1.39
C GLY A 245 2.86 -21.79 -1.08
N ASP A 246 2.67 -20.54 -0.63
CA ASP A 246 3.78 -19.71 -0.16
C ASP A 246 4.42 -20.32 1.09
N ARG A 247 5.75 -20.23 1.15
CA ARG A 247 6.54 -20.79 2.25
C ARG A 247 7.23 -19.69 3.04
N PHE A 248 7.16 -19.85 4.34
CA PHE A 248 7.75 -18.92 5.31
C PHE A 248 8.55 -19.69 6.35
N GLN A 249 9.51 -19.02 6.95
CA GLN A 249 10.20 -19.54 8.13
C GLN A 249 9.59 -18.94 9.39
N VAL A 250 9.60 -19.75 10.46
CA VAL A 250 9.21 -19.29 11.79
C VAL A 250 10.47 -19.16 12.63
N GLU A 251 10.61 -18.01 13.25
CA GLU A 251 11.77 -17.65 14.06
C GLU A 251 11.37 -17.32 15.48
N THR A 252 12.20 -17.69 16.45
CA THR A 252 12.13 -17.11 17.78
C THR A 252 12.66 -15.69 17.76
N PRO A 253 12.12 -14.78 18.58
CA PRO A 253 12.80 -13.52 18.82
C PRO A 253 14.19 -13.80 19.39
N GLY A 254 15.16 -13.02 18.95
CA GLY A 254 16.50 -13.11 19.56
C GLY A 254 16.47 -12.66 21.02
N GLU A 255 17.36 -13.24 21.80
CA GLU A 255 17.58 -12.82 23.19
C GLU A 255 18.07 -11.37 23.22
N THR A 256 17.52 -10.57 24.13
CA THR A 256 17.99 -9.20 24.34
C THR A 256 19.02 -9.18 25.45
N VAL A 257 20.27 -8.86 25.10
CA VAL A 257 21.39 -8.72 26.02
C VAL A 257 21.82 -7.28 26.16
N VAL A 258 22.26 -6.88 27.34
CA VAL A 258 22.79 -5.53 27.55
C VAL A 258 24.26 -5.50 27.11
N SER A 259 24.60 -4.61 26.19
CA SER A 259 25.97 -4.41 25.75
C SER A 259 26.82 -3.84 26.89
N GLY A 260 27.89 -4.54 27.25
CA GLY A 260 28.82 -4.08 28.27
C GLY A 260 29.56 -2.78 27.85
N GLN A 261 29.63 -2.46 26.57
CA GLN A 261 30.29 -1.26 26.07
C GLN A 261 29.41 -0.02 26.07
N SER A 262 28.13 -0.18 25.65
CA SER A 262 27.22 0.95 25.48
C SER A 262 26.13 1.04 26.55
N GLY A 263 25.95 -0.01 27.37
CA GLY A 263 24.86 -0.11 28.32
C GLY A 263 23.46 -0.26 27.66
N LEU A 264 23.41 -0.35 26.33
CA LEU A 264 22.15 -0.42 25.59
C LEU A 264 21.73 -1.89 25.36
N PRO A 265 20.43 -2.16 25.34
CA PRO A 265 19.92 -3.49 24.98
C PRO A 265 20.18 -3.77 23.51
N ILE A 266 20.82 -4.91 23.22
CA ILE A 266 21.05 -5.45 21.87
C ILE A 266 20.27 -6.76 21.76
N THR A 267 19.43 -6.85 20.74
CA THR A 267 18.73 -8.11 20.44
C THR A 267 19.60 -8.94 19.51
N LEU A 268 19.95 -10.13 19.96
CA LEU A 268 20.68 -11.11 19.17
C LEU A 268 19.81 -11.63 18.03
N PRO A 269 20.39 -12.22 16.96
CA PRO A 269 19.61 -12.89 15.93
C PRO A 269 18.74 -13.99 16.51
N GLY A 270 17.49 -14.06 16.06
CA GLY A 270 16.60 -15.18 16.39
C GLY A 270 17.03 -16.47 15.72
N SER A 271 16.53 -17.61 16.21
CA SER A 271 16.77 -18.93 15.61
C SER A 271 15.54 -19.39 14.85
N ARG A 272 15.78 -20.02 13.70
CA ARG A 272 14.73 -20.69 12.93
C ARG A 272 14.24 -21.92 13.70
N VAL A 273 12.92 -22.00 13.87
CA VAL A 273 12.26 -23.09 14.60
C VAL A 273 11.57 -24.05 13.65
N ALA A 274 10.89 -23.49 12.65
CA ALA A 274 10.09 -24.26 11.70
C ALA A 274 10.01 -23.58 10.34
N GLN A 275 9.52 -24.33 9.35
CA GLN A 275 8.99 -23.82 8.10
C GLN A 275 7.52 -24.14 7.98
N ILE A 276 6.74 -23.21 7.45
CA ILE A 276 5.32 -23.34 7.21
C ILE A 276 4.98 -23.07 5.74
N GLU A 277 3.92 -23.69 5.26
CA GLU A 277 3.37 -23.47 3.92
C GLU A 277 1.90 -23.05 4.07
N ILE A 278 1.52 -21.96 3.41
CA ILE A 278 0.15 -21.44 3.41
C ILE A 278 -0.78 -22.44 2.70
N THR A 279 -1.87 -22.81 3.35
CA THR A 279 -2.86 -23.77 2.83
C THR A 279 -4.20 -23.15 2.48
N GLY A 280 -4.55 -22.02 3.08
CA GLY A 280 -5.81 -21.35 2.87
C GLY A 280 -5.89 -20.02 3.57
N PHE A 281 -7.05 -19.38 3.49
CA PHE A 281 -7.30 -18.05 4.03
C PHE A 281 -8.63 -18.01 4.77
N PHE A 282 -8.78 -17.06 5.67
CA PHE A 282 -10.00 -16.76 6.42
C PHE A 282 -10.11 -15.25 6.67
N GLY A 283 -11.30 -14.77 7.05
CA GLY A 283 -11.61 -13.36 7.24
C GLY A 283 -12.24 -12.73 6.00
N ASP A 284 -13.11 -11.75 6.22
CA ASP A 284 -13.97 -11.17 5.19
C ASP A 284 -13.52 -9.77 4.75
N SER A 285 -12.51 -9.20 5.42
CA SER A 285 -11.96 -7.88 5.10
C SER A 285 -10.43 -7.86 5.23
N PRO A 286 -9.75 -6.96 4.55
CA PRO A 286 -8.29 -6.83 4.61
C PRO A 286 -7.72 -6.68 6.02
N GLU A 287 -8.50 -6.11 6.95
CA GLU A 287 -8.12 -5.90 8.34
C GLU A 287 -8.25 -7.18 9.18
N THR A 288 -9.20 -8.05 8.82
CA THR A 288 -9.52 -9.29 9.54
C THR A 288 -8.97 -10.53 8.85
N GLU A 289 -8.35 -10.38 7.67
CA GLU A 289 -7.75 -11.49 6.95
C GLU A 289 -6.66 -12.18 7.74
N GLY A 290 -6.70 -13.50 7.68
CA GLY A 290 -5.64 -14.37 8.15
C GLY A 290 -5.43 -15.52 7.18
N ALA A 291 -4.33 -16.23 7.38
CA ALA A 291 -4.01 -17.42 6.62
C ALA A 291 -3.89 -18.64 7.53
N THR A 292 -4.31 -19.79 6.99
CA THR A 292 -4.00 -21.09 7.55
C THR A 292 -2.74 -21.65 6.90
N ALA A 293 -1.89 -22.27 7.69
CA ALA A 293 -0.65 -22.87 7.22
C ALA A 293 -0.45 -24.24 7.85
N ARG A 294 0.39 -25.06 7.26
CA ARG A 294 0.88 -26.33 7.83
C ARG A 294 2.38 -26.23 8.05
N VAL A 295 2.87 -26.93 9.06
CA VAL A 295 4.30 -27.10 9.30
C VAL A 295 4.84 -28.09 8.27
N ILE A 296 5.90 -27.72 7.54
CA ILE A 296 6.58 -28.58 6.57
C ILE A 296 7.96 -29.03 7.06
N GLU A 297 8.56 -28.31 8.00
CA GLU A 297 9.84 -28.63 8.60
C GLU A 297 9.92 -28.07 10.04
N GLY A 298 10.50 -28.80 10.97
CA GLY A 298 10.63 -28.39 12.37
C GLY A 298 9.35 -28.65 13.18
N GLU A 299 9.30 -28.09 14.39
CA GLU A 299 8.15 -28.20 15.30
C GLU A 299 7.83 -26.83 15.89
N LEU A 300 6.55 -26.56 16.08
CA LEU A 300 6.09 -25.34 16.74
C LEU A 300 5.57 -25.66 18.15
N PRO A 301 5.92 -24.84 19.15
CA PRO A 301 5.32 -24.96 20.46
C PRO A 301 3.82 -24.65 20.41
N ALA A 302 3.07 -25.20 21.36
CA ALA A 302 1.63 -24.94 21.50
C ALA A 302 1.34 -23.46 21.82
N ASP A 303 2.25 -22.80 22.53
CA ASP A 303 2.24 -21.36 22.77
C ASP A 303 3.19 -20.66 21.76
N PRO A 304 2.64 -19.98 20.75
CA PRO A 304 3.44 -19.29 19.74
C PRO A 304 3.87 -17.88 20.17
N THR A 305 3.65 -17.50 21.42
CA THR A 305 3.95 -16.15 21.91
C THR A 305 5.41 -15.77 21.63
N GLY A 306 5.58 -14.66 20.94
CA GLY A 306 6.90 -14.14 20.54
C GLY A 306 7.47 -14.76 19.27
N LEU A 307 6.92 -15.84 18.72
CA LEU A 307 7.34 -16.36 17.42
C LEU A 307 6.92 -15.42 16.29
N ARG A 308 7.73 -15.38 15.23
CA ARG A 308 7.45 -14.61 14.03
C ARG A 308 7.54 -15.46 12.79
N VAL A 309 6.64 -15.20 11.88
CA VAL A 309 6.68 -15.72 10.51
C VAL A 309 7.43 -14.72 9.66
N THR A 310 8.49 -15.14 9.00
CA THR A 310 9.32 -14.28 8.15
C THR A 310 9.48 -14.86 6.76
N GLU A 311 9.65 -13.98 5.78
CA GLU A 311 9.92 -14.36 4.40
C GLU A 311 11.27 -15.08 4.30
N ILE A 312 11.30 -16.22 3.60
CA ILE A 312 12.53 -16.93 3.31
C ILE A 312 13.28 -16.13 2.23
N ARG A 313 14.44 -15.62 2.59
CA ARG A 313 15.34 -14.96 1.66
C ARG A 313 16.46 -15.91 1.25
N PRO A 314 16.85 -15.86 -0.03
CA PRO A 314 17.96 -16.68 -0.53
C PRO A 314 19.31 -16.29 0.08
#